data_ecd7fd31568f9c42d4d23412abf4fdbc
#
_entry.id   ecd7fd31568f9c42d4d23412abf4fdbc
#
_cell.length_a   1.000
_cell.length_b   1.000
_cell.length_c   1.000
_cell.angle_alpha   90.00
_cell.angle_beta   90.00
_cell.angle_gamma   90.00
#
_symmetry.space_group_name_H-M   'P 1'
#
loop_
_entity.id
_entity.type
_entity.pdbx_description
1 polymer ?
#
loop_
_entity_poly.entity_id
_entity_poly.type
_entity_poly.pdbx_seq_one_letter_code
_entity_poly.pdbx_strand_id
1 'polypeptide(L)'
;IPLGQANIQKPGTDVTLVSFGKMMRIAEEAVIALAEKGIDVELIDLQSVRPIDYHTVAESIKKTNRCVVLEEAWPLASISSEISYMMSQMVFDYLDAPIEKINTADNPAPYSPVLLAEWLPNYQDVIKAVKKVMYHK
;
A
#
# COMPACT_ATOMS: atom_id res chain seq x y z
N ILE A 1 -4.96 -8.30 18.70
CA ILE A 1 -5.36 -8.84 17.38
C ILE A 1 -4.64 -10.18 17.17
N PRO A 2 -5.33 -11.21 16.70
CA PRO A 2 -4.69 -12.51 16.47
C PRO A 2 -3.57 -12.44 15.43
N LEU A 3 -2.53 -13.24 15.63
CA LEU A 3 -1.43 -13.34 14.67
C LEU A 3 -1.95 -13.83 13.32
N GLY A 4 -1.49 -13.22 12.25
CA GLY A 4 -1.91 -13.59 10.89
C GLY A 4 -3.22 -12.98 10.44
N GLN A 5 -3.77 -12.02 11.20
CA GLN A 5 -4.93 -11.23 10.76
C GLN A 5 -4.53 -9.77 10.53
N ALA A 6 -4.94 -9.24 9.40
CA ALA A 6 -4.81 -7.83 9.11
C ALA A 6 -5.97 -7.05 9.72
N ASN A 7 -5.75 -5.76 9.95
CA ASN A 7 -6.75 -4.86 10.46
C ASN A 7 -7.18 -3.86 9.38
N ILE A 8 -8.48 -3.77 9.12
CA ILE A 8 -9.00 -2.68 8.30
C ILE A 8 -9.08 -1.44 9.16
N GLN A 9 -8.06 -0.60 9.06
CA GLN A 9 -7.91 0.61 9.87
C GLN A 9 -8.97 1.65 9.51
N LYS A 10 -9.27 1.77 8.23
CA LYS A 10 -10.32 2.65 7.71
C LYS A 10 -10.99 1.98 6.53
N PRO A 11 -12.31 1.74 6.57
CA PRO A 11 -13.03 1.22 5.39
C PRO A 11 -13.08 2.25 4.26
N GLY A 12 -13.14 1.78 3.02
CA GLY A 12 -13.25 2.64 1.85
C GLY A 12 -13.70 1.87 0.62
N THR A 13 -14.00 2.58 -0.45
CA THR A 13 -14.62 1.99 -1.65
C THR A 13 -13.84 2.20 -2.95
N ASP A 14 -12.89 3.13 -2.98
CA ASP A 14 -12.24 3.53 -4.23
C ASP A 14 -10.93 2.83 -4.51
N VAL A 15 -10.11 2.62 -3.49
CA VAL A 15 -8.80 2.01 -3.62
C VAL A 15 -8.39 1.35 -2.30
N THR A 16 -7.69 0.22 -2.40
CA THR A 16 -7.10 -0.46 -1.24
C THR A 16 -5.66 -0.01 -1.07
N LEU A 17 -5.31 0.51 0.09
CA LEU A 17 -3.94 0.85 0.47
C LEU A 17 -3.50 -0.10 1.58
N VAL A 18 -2.45 -0.86 1.31
CA VAL A 18 -1.90 -1.86 2.24
C VAL A 18 -0.56 -1.37 2.75
N SER A 19 -0.37 -1.38 4.05
CA SER A 19 0.90 -1.03 4.66
C SER A 19 1.08 -1.76 5.99
N PHE A 20 2.22 -1.55 6.63
CA PHE A 20 2.53 -2.12 7.94
C PHE A 20 3.71 -1.37 8.57
N GLY A 21 3.83 -1.50 9.89
CA GLY A 21 4.95 -0.94 10.64
C GLY A 21 4.97 0.60 10.60
N LYS A 22 6.17 1.16 10.48
CA LYS A 22 6.38 2.61 10.52
C LYS A 22 5.66 3.35 9.39
N MET A 23 5.47 2.71 8.27
CA MET A 23 4.83 3.34 7.10
C MET A 23 3.34 3.54 7.30
N MET A 24 2.72 2.93 8.30
CA MET A 24 1.30 3.15 8.60
C MET A 24 1.00 4.63 8.87
N ARG A 25 1.90 5.36 9.52
CA ARG A 25 1.70 6.79 9.75
C ARG A 25 1.66 7.59 8.44
N ILE A 26 2.57 7.26 7.52
CA ILE A 26 2.59 7.87 6.18
C ILE A 26 1.31 7.53 5.42
N ALA A 27 0.87 6.27 5.53
CA ALA A 27 -0.38 5.83 4.90
C ALA A 27 -1.59 6.60 5.45
N GLU A 28 -1.66 6.79 6.76
CA GLU A 28 -2.75 7.54 7.40
C GLU A 28 -2.78 9.00 6.93
N GLU A 29 -1.61 9.65 6.82
CA GLU A 29 -1.52 11.02 6.29
C GLU A 29 -2.03 11.09 4.85
N ALA A 30 -1.66 10.11 4.02
CA ALA A 30 -2.11 10.05 2.64
C ALA A 30 -3.62 9.83 2.53
N VAL A 31 -4.19 9.00 3.39
CA VAL A 31 -5.64 8.74 3.42
C VAL A 31 -6.41 10.04 3.67
N ILE A 32 -5.95 10.84 4.64
CA ILE A 32 -6.59 12.13 4.97
C ILE A 32 -6.52 13.07 3.77
N ALA A 33 -5.34 13.19 3.14
CA ALA A 33 -5.15 14.06 1.99
C ALA A 33 -5.99 13.63 0.78
N LEU A 34 -6.11 12.32 0.56
CA LEU A 34 -6.90 11.77 -0.54
C LEU A 34 -8.41 11.95 -0.31
N ALA A 35 -8.86 11.84 0.94
CA ALA A 35 -10.26 12.08 1.28
C ALA A 35 -10.67 13.51 0.92
N GLU A 36 -9.79 14.48 1.12
CA GLU A 36 -10.02 15.89 0.72
C GLU A 36 -10.17 16.03 -0.79
N LYS A 37 -9.61 15.11 -1.56
CA LYS A 37 -9.72 15.08 -3.02
C LYS A 37 -10.88 14.21 -3.53
N GLY A 38 -11.70 13.70 -2.62
CA GLY A 38 -12.85 12.87 -2.96
C GLY A 38 -12.52 11.40 -3.24
N ILE A 39 -11.33 10.93 -2.87
CA ILE A 39 -10.93 9.53 -3.03
C ILE A 39 -11.07 8.81 -1.69
N ASP A 40 -11.91 7.77 -1.67
CA ASP A 40 -12.22 7.00 -0.47
C ASP A 40 -11.32 5.75 -0.39
N VAL A 41 -10.29 5.84 0.43
CA VAL A 41 -9.27 4.80 0.57
C VAL A 41 -9.66 3.80 1.66
N GLU A 42 -9.58 2.50 1.36
CA GLU A 42 -9.62 1.47 2.38
C GLU A 42 -8.19 1.18 2.84
N LEU A 43 -7.88 1.52 4.08
CA LEU A 43 -6.54 1.37 4.64
C LEU A 43 -6.46 0.07 5.44
N ILE A 44 -5.54 -0.80 5.05
CA ILE A 44 -5.27 -2.08 5.71
C ILE A 44 -3.89 -2.04 6.36
N ASP A 45 -3.85 -2.34 7.65
CA ASP A 45 -2.62 -2.62 8.38
C ASP A 45 -2.43 -4.13 8.43
N LEU A 46 -1.39 -4.65 7.77
CA LEU A 46 -1.13 -6.09 7.75
C LEU A 46 -0.82 -6.67 9.13
N GLN A 47 -0.15 -5.89 9.99
CA GLN A 47 0.27 -6.25 11.35
C GLN A 47 1.22 -7.44 11.42
N SER A 48 1.14 -8.39 10.50
CA SER A 48 2.03 -9.54 10.40
C SER A 48 2.44 -9.76 8.95
N VAL A 49 3.73 -10.03 8.72
CA VAL A 49 4.25 -10.39 7.39
C VAL A 49 4.56 -11.88 7.29
N ARG A 50 4.44 -12.60 8.39
CA ARG A 50 4.54 -14.06 8.46
C ARG A 50 3.65 -14.59 9.57
N PRO A 51 2.48 -15.15 9.22
CA PRO A 51 1.88 -15.21 7.88
C PRO A 51 1.28 -13.87 7.45
N ILE A 52 1.15 -13.67 6.12
CA ILE A 52 0.42 -12.53 5.56
C ILE A 52 -1.05 -12.91 5.42
N ASP A 53 -1.93 -12.00 5.81
CA ASP A 53 -3.37 -12.19 5.64
C ASP A 53 -3.80 -11.80 4.22
N TYR A 54 -3.52 -12.68 3.27
CA TYR A 54 -3.90 -12.46 1.87
C TYR A 54 -5.40 -12.38 1.67
N HIS A 55 -6.17 -13.09 2.50
CA HIS A 55 -7.63 -13.10 2.37
C HIS A 55 -8.25 -11.72 2.59
N THR A 56 -7.83 -11.02 3.65
CA THR A 56 -8.34 -9.67 3.93
C THR A 56 -8.00 -8.71 2.79
N VAL A 57 -6.77 -8.77 2.26
CA VAL A 57 -6.36 -7.94 1.13
C VAL A 57 -7.18 -8.28 -0.12
N ALA A 58 -7.37 -9.57 -0.41
CA ALA A 58 -8.14 -10.01 -1.56
C ALA A 58 -9.60 -9.53 -1.50
N GLU A 59 -10.24 -9.67 -0.34
CA GLU A 59 -11.62 -9.22 -0.18
C GLU A 59 -11.76 -7.70 -0.34
N SER A 60 -10.78 -6.94 0.14
CA SER A 60 -10.74 -5.50 -0.06
C SER A 60 -10.61 -5.13 -1.54
N ILE A 61 -9.72 -5.81 -2.28
CA ILE A 61 -9.53 -5.55 -3.71
C ILE A 61 -10.80 -5.89 -4.50
N LYS A 62 -11.50 -6.95 -4.14
CA LYS A 62 -12.78 -7.30 -4.80
C LYS A 62 -13.81 -6.16 -4.67
N LYS A 63 -13.73 -5.39 -3.60
CA LYS A 63 -14.61 -4.25 -3.36
C LYS A 63 -14.14 -2.98 -4.08
N THR A 64 -12.84 -2.68 -4.02
CA THR A 64 -12.28 -1.42 -4.54
C THR A 64 -11.77 -1.50 -5.97
N ASN A 65 -11.37 -2.67 -6.43
CA ASN A 65 -10.80 -2.96 -7.76
C ASN A 65 -9.44 -2.32 -8.03
N ARG A 66 -8.81 -1.75 -7.01
CA ARG A 66 -7.51 -1.09 -7.13
C ARG A 66 -6.69 -1.29 -5.86
N CYS A 67 -5.38 -1.41 -6.00
CA CYS A 67 -4.51 -1.66 -4.84
C CYS A 67 -3.18 -0.93 -4.98
N VAL A 68 -2.74 -0.36 -3.85
CA VAL A 68 -1.42 0.23 -3.68
C VAL A 68 -0.81 -0.37 -2.41
N VAL A 69 0.45 -0.75 -2.46
CA VAL A 69 1.18 -1.29 -1.30
C VAL A 69 2.33 -0.36 -0.95
N LEU A 70 2.42 0.05 0.30
CA LEU A 70 3.45 0.95 0.82
C LEU A 70 4.29 0.21 1.86
N GLU A 71 5.61 0.17 1.66
CA GLU A 71 6.52 -0.43 2.63
C GLU A 71 7.90 0.26 2.66
N GLU A 72 8.61 0.10 3.77
CA GLU A 72 10.00 0.56 3.93
C GLU A 72 10.96 -0.58 3.59
N ALA A 73 11.09 -0.87 2.28
CA ALA A 73 11.96 -1.93 1.79
C ALA A 73 12.36 -1.66 0.35
N TRP A 74 13.41 -2.31 -0.11
CA TRP A 74 13.79 -2.26 -1.52
C TRP A 74 12.69 -2.85 -2.40
N PRO A 75 12.53 -2.38 -3.65
CA PRO A 75 11.49 -2.90 -4.53
C PRO A 75 11.66 -4.38 -4.89
N LEU A 76 12.91 -4.82 -5.05
CA LEU A 76 13.21 -6.20 -5.45
C LEU A 76 13.02 -7.16 -4.29
N ALA A 77 12.30 -8.27 -4.53
CA ALA A 77 12.06 -9.34 -3.55
C ALA A 77 11.41 -8.84 -2.25
N SER A 78 10.59 -7.80 -2.33
CA SER A 78 9.92 -7.18 -1.19
C SER A 78 8.58 -7.85 -0.86
N ILE A 79 8.02 -7.53 0.30
CA ILE A 79 6.67 -7.97 0.68
C ILE A 79 5.64 -7.42 -0.31
N SER A 80 5.81 -6.19 -0.79
CA SER A 80 4.90 -5.63 -1.81
C SER A 80 4.94 -6.41 -3.11
N SER A 81 6.11 -6.91 -3.51
CA SER A 81 6.23 -7.77 -4.69
C SER A 81 5.49 -9.09 -4.49
N GLU A 82 5.61 -9.69 -3.31
CA GLU A 82 4.91 -10.94 -2.97
C GLU A 82 3.39 -10.72 -2.96
N ILE A 83 2.91 -9.65 -2.36
CA ILE A 83 1.49 -9.31 -2.34
C ILE A 83 0.98 -9.09 -3.76
N SER A 84 1.72 -8.37 -4.60
CA SER A 84 1.34 -8.13 -6.00
C SER A 84 1.19 -9.43 -6.75
N TYR A 85 2.14 -10.36 -6.58
CA TYR A 85 2.06 -11.67 -7.23
C TYR A 85 0.84 -12.45 -6.73
N MET A 86 0.67 -12.56 -5.42
CA MET A 86 -0.44 -13.33 -4.86
C MET A 86 -1.80 -12.76 -5.25
N MET A 87 -1.94 -11.44 -5.26
CA MET A 87 -3.19 -10.81 -5.68
C MET A 87 -3.45 -11.01 -7.18
N SER A 88 -2.40 -11.03 -8.00
CA SER A 88 -2.55 -11.36 -9.42
C SER A 88 -3.07 -12.78 -9.62
N GLN A 89 -2.73 -13.71 -8.73
CA GLN A 89 -3.25 -15.08 -8.80
C GLN A 89 -4.69 -15.18 -8.25
N MET A 90 -5.00 -14.44 -7.19
CA MET A 90 -6.26 -14.59 -6.45
C MET A 90 -7.39 -13.73 -7.00
N VAL A 91 -7.09 -12.49 -7.42
CA VAL A 91 -8.11 -11.48 -7.74
C VAL A 91 -7.82 -10.73 -9.04
N PHE A 92 -7.09 -11.34 -9.96
CA PHE A 92 -6.74 -10.70 -11.24
C PHE A 92 -7.97 -10.12 -11.95
N ASP A 93 -9.06 -10.86 -11.99
CA ASP A 93 -10.29 -10.45 -12.68
C ASP A 93 -10.98 -9.24 -12.06
N TYR A 94 -10.61 -8.88 -10.82
CA TYR A 94 -11.19 -7.75 -10.10
C TYR A 94 -10.35 -6.48 -10.22
N LEU A 95 -9.11 -6.58 -10.72
CA LEU A 95 -8.21 -5.44 -10.81
C LEU A 95 -8.50 -4.59 -12.04
N ASP A 96 -8.72 -3.29 -11.84
CA ASP A 96 -8.90 -2.31 -12.93
C ASP A 96 -7.59 -1.67 -13.35
N ALA A 97 -6.52 -1.88 -12.60
CA ALA A 97 -5.18 -1.36 -12.86
C ALA A 97 -4.14 -2.31 -12.28
N PRO A 98 -2.89 -2.30 -12.79
CA PRO A 98 -1.80 -3.02 -12.13
C PRO A 98 -1.62 -2.51 -10.69
N ILE A 99 -1.23 -3.41 -9.79
CA ILE A 99 -0.94 -3.04 -8.41
C ILE A 99 0.32 -2.19 -8.39
N GLU A 100 0.22 -1.00 -7.80
CA GLU A 100 1.37 -0.12 -7.60
C GLU A 100 2.00 -0.40 -6.24
N LYS A 101 3.31 -0.39 -6.19
CA LYS A 101 4.05 -0.53 -4.94
C LYS A 101 4.95 0.68 -4.73
N ILE A 102 5.03 1.13 -3.48
CA ILE A 102 5.86 2.26 -3.08
C ILE A 102 6.88 1.73 -2.09
N ASN A 103 8.15 1.85 -2.46
CA ASN A 103 9.27 1.31 -1.71
C ASN A 103 10.32 2.39 -1.49
N THR A 104 11.36 2.07 -0.71
CA THR A 104 12.54 2.92 -0.63
C THR A 104 13.27 2.93 -1.98
N ALA A 105 14.20 3.87 -2.16
CA ALA A 105 15.11 3.84 -3.31
C ALA A 105 15.92 2.54 -3.28
N ASP A 106 16.26 2.03 -4.46
CA ASP A 106 16.96 0.74 -4.60
C ASP A 106 18.47 0.89 -4.38
N ASN A 107 18.83 1.34 -3.17
CA ASN A 107 20.22 1.49 -2.73
C ASN A 107 20.28 1.43 -1.20
N PRO A 108 21.46 1.25 -0.59
CA PRO A 108 21.59 1.23 0.87
C PRO A 108 21.08 2.51 1.52
N ALA A 109 20.52 2.39 2.73
CA ALA A 109 20.03 3.54 3.49
C ALA A 109 21.17 4.53 3.77
N PRO A 110 21.02 5.81 3.40
CA PRO A 110 22.06 6.82 3.68
C PRO A 110 22.03 7.27 5.13
N TYR A 111 23.17 7.81 5.60
CA TYR A 111 23.28 8.32 6.96
C TYR A 111 22.82 9.77 7.09
N SER A 112 22.93 10.56 6.02
CA SER A 112 22.50 11.96 6.03
C SER A 112 21.00 12.08 6.18
N PRO A 113 20.48 12.91 7.12
CA PRO A 113 19.03 13.10 7.25
C PRO A 113 18.36 13.61 5.98
N VAL A 114 19.04 14.44 5.20
CA VAL A 114 18.50 14.97 3.94
C VAL A 114 18.36 13.85 2.90
N LEU A 115 19.41 13.03 2.73
CA LEU A 115 19.39 11.91 1.81
C LEU A 115 18.44 10.81 2.27
N LEU A 116 18.33 10.61 3.59
CA LEU A 116 17.40 9.65 4.15
C LEU A 116 15.95 10.04 3.84
N ALA A 117 15.63 11.33 3.94
CA ALA A 117 14.27 11.82 3.61
C ALA A 117 13.94 11.58 2.13
N GLU A 118 14.90 11.70 1.20
CA GLU A 118 14.70 11.37 -0.20
C GLU A 118 14.61 9.87 -0.44
N TRP A 119 15.28 9.07 0.37
CA TRP A 119 15.32 7.62 0.25
C TRP A 119 14.02 6.96 0.71
N LEU A 120 13.38 7.52 1.75
CA LEU A 120 12.15 6.98 2.33
C LEU A 120 10.92 7.41 1.53
N PRO A 121 9.89 6.54 1.43
CA PRO A 121 8.61 6.96 0.89
C PRO A 121 7.96 8.05 1.73
N ASN A 122 7.18 8.93 1.10
CA ASN A 122 6.39 9.95 1.78
C ASN A 122 4.93 9.89 1.34
N TYR A 123 4.07 10.68 1.99
CA TYR A 123 2.63 10.64 1.69
C TYR A 123 2.32 11.13 0.26
N GLN A 124 3.15 11.99 -0.31
CA GLN A 124 2.96 12.47 -1.69
C GLN A 124 3.22 11.36 -2.70
N ASP A 125 4.16 10.46 -2.42
CA ASP A 125 4.39 9.26 -3.23
C ASP A 125 3.14 8.38 -3.26
N VAL A 126 2.47 8.23 -2.10
CA VAL A 126 1.23 7.47 -2.00
C VAL A 126 0.12 8.12 -2.82
N ILE A 127 -0.04 9.43 -2.71
CA ILE A 127 -1.04 10.19 -3.48
C ILE A 127 -0.81 10.00 -4.98
N LYS A 128 0.43 10.09 -5.42
CA LYS A 128 0.79 9.90 -6.82
C LYS A 128 0.45 8.50 -7.31
N ALA A 129 0.77 7.47 -6.53
CA ALA A 129 0.48 6.09 -6.87
C ALA A 129 -1.03 5.82 -6.91
N VAL A 130 -1.79 6.36 -5.95
CA VAL A 130 -3.25 6.23 -5.93
C VAL A 130 -3.86 6.91 -7.15
N LYS A 131 -3.43 8.10 -7.50
CA LYS A 131 -3.90 8.79 -8.71
C LYS A 131 -3.61 7.97 -9.97
N LYS A 132 -2.45 7.33 -10.01
CA LYS A 132 -2.07 6.48 -11.15
C LYS A 132 -3.02 5.31 -11.32
N VAL A 133 -3.33 4.57 -10.25
CA VAL A 133 -4.24 3.42 -10.33
C VAL A 133 -5.69 3.85 -10.54
N MET A 134 -6.05 5.08 -10.18
CA MET A 134 -7.37 5.66 -10.42
C MET A 134 -7.46 6.33 -11.79
N TYR A 135 -6.36 6.38 -12.56
CA TYR A 135 -6.25 7.09 -13.84
C TYR A 135 -6.58 8.58 -13.75
N HIS A 136 -6.34 9.18 -12.60
CA HIS A 136 -6.45 10.63 -12.40
C HIS A 136 -5.16 11.34 -12.85
N LYS A 137 -5.32 12.52 -13.43
CA LYS A 137 -4.19 13.36 -13.81
C LYS A 137 -3.70 14.22 -12.65
#